data_f5828762399c514ee9b45f4ff83b69b4
#
_entry.id   f5828762399c514ee9b45f4ff83b69b4
#
_cell.length_a   1.000
_cell.length_b   1.000
_cell.length_c   1.000
_cell.angle_alpha   90.00
_cell.angle_beta   90.00
_cell.angle_gamma   90.00
#
_symmetry.space_group_name_H-M   'P 1'
#
loop_
_entity.id
_entity.type
_entity.pdbx_description
1 polymer ?
#
loop_
_entity_poly.entity_id
_entity_poly.type
_entity_poly.pdbx_seq_one_letter_code
_entity_poly.pdbx_strand_id
1 'polypeptide(L)'
;MTILSEYYSTYFIPKNKKDEVVEWPSKFWILTACNPYSSSNRDGDRLAMKSLRRELSSAGHWKLSLTAISADWSHCEKSFAVGSISKKEALSLGKKYHQNAIFLVEKNQLSVISCESGKEEKVGDFYERLRVTADRPAFRIYVIRLSSEVLKVKRFRDANPNYIPGKPCYYVGMTGRTPKERFEQHLAGYKSCSLVKKYGQHLAKKKLEGIPLLCHADAVRMEVSHAENLRAKGFAVWQK
;
A
#
# COMPACT_ATOMS: atom_id res chain seq x y z
N MET A 1 6.27 -2.16 -31.18
CA MET A 1 5.99 -1.36 -29.98
C MET A 1 6.93 -1.78 -28.88
N THR A 2 7.61 -0.86 -28.22
CA THR A 2 8.50 -1.16 -27.08
C THR A 2 7.63 -1.47 -25.87
N ILE A 3 7.98 -2.51 -25.10
CA ILE A 3 7.31 -2.80 -23.82
C ILE A 3 7.54 -1.62 -22.90
N LEU A 4 6.48 -1.08 -22.28
CA LEU A 4 6.55 0.08 -21.41
C LEU A 4 7.38 -0.24 -20.14
N SER A 5 8.20 0.72 -19.70
CA SER A 5 9.09 0.57 -18.53
C SER A 5 8.35 0.20 -17.24
N GLU A 6 7.07 0.53 -17.13
CA GLU A 6 6.19 0.25 -15.98
C GLU A 6 6.05 -1.26 -15.70
N TYR A 7 6.11 -2.11 -16.74
CA TYR A 7 6.04 -3.56 -16.56
C TYR A 7 7.24 -4.14 -15.80
N TYR A 8 8.42 -3.50 -15.90
CA TYR A 8 9.64 -3.95 -15.21
C TYR A 8 9.63 -3.68 -13.70
N SER A 9 8.74 -2.81 -13.23
CA SER A 9 8.59 -2.44 -11.81
C SER A 9 7.24 -2.83 -11.22
N THR A 10 6.52 -3.75 -11.86
CA THR A 10 5.22 -4.23 -11.38
C THR A 10 5.40 -5.28 -10.27
N TYR A 11 4.60 -5.15 -9.21
CA TYR A 11 4.46 -6.10 -8.11
C TYR A 11 3.04 -6.65 -8.05
N PHE A 12 2.85 -7.76 -7.33
CA PHE A 12 1.58 -8.47 -7.29
C PHE A 12 1.14 -8.76 -5.87
N ILE A 13 -0.14 -8.51 -5.57
CA ILE A 13 -0.76 -8.84 -4.29
C ILE A 13 -1.81 -9.91 -4.55
N PRO A 14 -1.59 -11.17 -4.14
CA PRO A 14 -2.61 -12.21 -4.26
C PRO A 14 -3.79 -11.94 -3.32
N LYS A 15 -5.00 -12.24 -3.80
CA LYS A 15 -6.23 -12.24 -3.00
C LYS A 15 -6.51 -13.66 -2.50
N ASN A 16 -5.87 -14.02 -1.43
CA ASN A 16 -6.13 -15.24 -0.67
C ASN A 16 -6.75 -14.92 0.70
N LYS A 17 -7.29 -15.93 1.38
CA LYS A 17 -7.71 -15.79 2.77
C LYS A 17 -6.49 -15.55 3.64
N LYS A 18 -6.70 -14.91 4.79
CA LYS A 18 -5.64 -14.71 5.76
C LYS A 18 -5.06 -16.08 6.15
N ASP A 19 -3.75 -16.19 6.14
CA ASP A 19 -2.98 -17.40 6.48
C ASP A 19 -3.11 -18.58 5.47
N GLU A 20 -3.74 -18.38 4.32
CA GLU A 20 -3.80 -19.37 3.24
C GLU A 20 -2.53 -19.31 2.39
N VAL A 21 -1.78 -20.40 2.32
CA VAL A 21 -0.63 -20.53 1.42
C VAL A 21 -1.13 -20.77 0.00
N VAL A 22 -0.71 -19.94 -0.93
CA VAL A 22 -1.06 -20.09 -2.35
C VAL A 22 -0.13 -21.11 -3.00
N GLU A 23 -0.68 -22.21 -3.47
CA GLU A 23 0.03 -23.16 -4.34
C GLU A 23 0.02 -22.64 -5.77
N TRP A 24 1.15 -22.10 -6.21
CA TRP A 24 1.30 -21.58 -7.55
C TRP A 24 1.61 -22.70 -8.56
N PRO A 25 0.89 -22.75 -9.72
CA PRO A 25 1.29 -23.64 -10.81
C PRO A 25 2.72 -23.33 -11.29
N SER A 26 3.43 -24.32 -11.80
CA SER A 26 4.76 -24.12 -12.37
C SER A 26 4.77 -23.18 -13.60
N LYS A 27 3.61 -23.04 -14.25
CA LYS A 27 3.38 -22.11 -15.36
C LYS A 27 1.98 -21.51 -15.28
N PHE A 28 1.90 -20.19 -15.35
CA PHE A 28 0.64 -19.45 -15.39
C PHE A 28 0.83 -18.07 -16.03
N TRP A 29 -0.28 -17.46 -16.41
CA TRP A 29 -0.35 -16.14 -16.99
C TRP A 29 -0.96 -15.15 -16.02
N ILE A 30 -0.57 -13.88 -16.12
CA ILE A 30 -1.27 -12.81 -15.38
C ILE A 30 -1.93 -11.91 -16.40
N LEU A 31 -3.26 -11.85 -16.31
CA LEU A 31 -4.15 -11.17 -17.26
C LEU A 31 -4.99 -10.11 -16.52
N THR A 32 -5.20 -8.99 -17.19
CA THR A 32 -6.12 -7.95 -16.74
C THR A 32 -7.07 -7.57 -17.89
N ALA A 33 -8.18 -6.94 -17.56
CA ALA A 33 -9.06 -6.26 -18.49
C ALA A 33 -9.29 -4.79 -18.03
N CYS A 34 -8.43 -4.30 -17.14
CA CYS A 34 -8.42 -2.91 -16.72
C CYS A 34 -7.55 -2.07 -17.66
N ASN A 35 -7.80 -0.76 -17.67
CA ASN A 35 -6.94 0.24 -18.29
C ASN A 35 -6.58 -0.08 -19.78
N PRO A 36 -7.58 -0.35 -20.65
CA PRO A 36 -7.33 -0.69 -22.04
C PRO A 36 -6.51 0.40 -22.75
N TYR A 37 -5.39 0.01 -23.38
CA TYR A 37 -4.43 0.93 -24.01
C TYR A 37 -4.03 2.14 -23.13
N SER A 38 -3.89 1.93 -21.81
CA SER A 38 -3.57 2.99 -20.84
C SER A 38 -4.64 4.07 -20.71
N SER A 39 -5.91 3.74 -21.01
CA SER A 39 -7.08 4.63 -20.91
C SER A 39 -8.02 4.14 -19.82
N SER A 40 -7.80 4.58 -18.58
CA SER A 40 -8.58 4.11 -17.41
C SER A 40 -10.00 4.67 -17.39
N ASN A 41 -10.98 3.77 -17.24
CA ASN A 41 -12.37 4.08 -16.97
C ASN A 41 -12.92 3.10 -15.93
N ARG A 42 -13.17 3.55 -14.70
CA ARG A 42 -13.58 2.71 -13.57
C ARG A 42 -14.75 1.78 -13.84
N ASP A 43 -15.80 2.26 -14.51
CA ASP A 43 -16.99 1.46 -14.76
C ASP A 43 -16.76 0.49 -15.92
N GLY A 44 -16.09 0.92 -16.98
CA GLY A 44 -15.64 0.06 -18.07
C GLY A 44 -14.73 -1.06 -17.58
N ASP A 45 -13.72 -0.73 -16.79
CA ASP A 45 -12.78 -1.68 -16.20
C ASP A 45 -13.52 -2.74 -15.34
N ARG A 46 -14.50 -2.31 -14.54
CA ARG A 46 -15.29 -3.23 -13.71
C ARG A 46 -16.10 -4.22 -14.54
N LEU A 47 -16.71 -3.77 -15.62
CA LEU A 47 -17.50 -4.63 -16.52
C LEU A 47 -16.58 -5.57 -17.31
N ALA A 48 -15.47 -5.09 -17.83
CA ALA A 48 -14.47 -5.88 -18.54
C ALA A 48 -13.88 -6.98 -17.65
N MET A 49 -13.50 -6.65 -16.41
CA MET A 49 -13.01 -7.64 -15.44
C MET A 49 -14.07 -8.68 -15.07
N LYS A 50 -15.36 -8.31 -15.00
CA LYS A 50 -16.45 -9.27 -14.79
C LYS A 50 -16.60 -10.21 -15.98
N SER A 51 -16.47 -9.70 -17.19
CA SER A 51 -16.50 -10.48 -18.43
C SER A 51 -15.31 -11.46 -18.49
N LEU A 52 -14.09 -10.99 -18.29
CA LEU A 52 -12.90 -11.82 -18.23
C LEU A 52 -13.04 -12.94 -17.17
N ARG A 53 -13.54 -12.60 -15.99
CA ARG A 53 -13.78 -13.59 -14.93
C ARG A 53 -14.74 -14.70 -15.34
N ARG A 54 -15.85 -14.34 -16.04
CA ARG A 54 -16.82 -15.34 -16.55
C ARG A 54 -16.19 -16.26 -17.57
N GLU A 55 -15.46 -15.70 -18.51
CA GLU A 55 -14.78 -16.44 -19.57
C GLU A 55 -13.77 -17.46 -19.01
N LEU A 56 -12.92 -17.02 -18.09
CA LEU A 56 -11.98 -17.89 -17.37
C LEU A 56 -12.68 -18.96 -16.51
N SER A 57 -13.87 -18.66 -15.98
CA SER A 57 -14.64 -19.63 -15.17
C SER A 57 -15.30 -20.70 -16.03
N SER A 58 -15.86 -20.33 -17.19
CA SER A 58 -16.52 -21.29 -18.09
C SER A 58 -15.54 -22.30 -18.71
N ALA A 59 -14.27 -21.91 -18.84
CA ALA A 59 -13.22 -22.79 -19.37
C ALA A 59 -12.58 -23.73 -18.32
N GLY A 60 -12.98 -23.64 -17.03
CA GLY A 60 -12.48 -24.53 -15.97
C GLY A 60 -11.03 -24.31 -15.57
N HIS A 61 -10.40 -23.19 -15.94
CA HIS A 61 -8.99 -22.91 -15.65
C HIS A 61 -8.77 -22.64 -14.15
N TRP A 62 -7.60 -23.10 -13.66
CA TRP A 62 -7.09 -22.60 -12.38
C TRP A 62 -6.94 -21.09 -12.44
N LYS A 63 -7.46 -20.38 -11.45
CA LYS A 63 -7.33 -18.93 -11.38
C LYS A 63 -7.29 -18.41 -9.96
N LEU A 64 -6.49 -17.38 -9.77
CA LEU A 64 -6.40 -16.60 -8.52
C LEU A 64 -6.54 -15.12 -8.84
N SER A 65 -7.34 -14.41 -8.06
CA SER A 65 -7.41 -12.95 -8.18
C SER A 65 -6.15 -12.30 -7.62
N LEU A 66 -5.60 -11.35 -8.36
CA LEU A 66 -4.44 -10.53 -8.00
C LEU A 66 -4.79 -9.04 -8.04
N THR A 67 -3.93 -8.24 -7.43
CA THR A 67 -3.80 -6.81 -7.74
C THR A 67 -2.38 -6.58 -8.23
N ALA A 68 -2.20 -6.13 -9.47
CA ALA A 68 -0.94 -5.61 -9.97
C ALA A 68 -0.76 -4.18 -9.48
N ILE A 69 0.41 -3.83 -8.99
CA ILE A 69 0.71 -2.51 -8.42
C ILE A 69 2.06 -2.00 -8.93
N SER A 70 2.19 -0.67 -9.06
CA SER A 70 3.49 -0.01 -9.23
C SER A 70 4.28 -0.04 -7.91
N ALA A 71 5.61 0.13 -7.98
CA ALA A 71 6.49 0.12 -6.80
C ALA A 71 6.10 1.17 -5.76
N ASP A 72 5.61 2.34 -6.19
CA ASP A 72 5.16 3.45 -5.35
C ASP A 72 3.67 3.37 -4.94
N TRP A 73 2.96 2.32 -5.36
CA TRP A 73 1.52 2.12 -5.16
C TRP A 73 0.60 3.17 -5.80
N SER A 74 1.13 4.02 -6.66
CA SER A 74 0.34 5.05 -7.37
C SER A 74 -0.64 4.44 -8.36
N HIS A 75 -0.29 3.29 -8.92
CA HIS A 75 -1.11 2.54 -9.87
C HIS A 75 -1.46 1.15 -9.32
N CYS A 76 -2.74 0.78 -9.44
CA CYS A 76 -3.26 -0.50 -8.95
C CYS A 76 -4.30 -1.05 -9.93
N GLU A 77 -4.08 -2.23 -10.47
CA GLU A 77 -5.00 -2.92 -11.38
C GLU A 77 -5.43 -4.29 -10.86
N LYS A 78 -6.71 -4.59 -10.99
CA LYS A 78 -7.21 -5.95 -10.74
C LYS A 78 -6.75 -6.86 -11.85
N SER A 79 -6.26 -8.04 -11.50
CA SER A 79 -5.74 -9.04 -12.43
C SER A 79 -6.13 -10.45 -11.99
N PHE A 80 -5.93 -11.42 -12.88
CA PHE A 80 -6.04 -12.84 -12.57
C PHE A 80 -4.74 -13.54 -12.93
N ALA A 81 -4.20 -14.35 -12.01
CA ALA A 81 -3.29 -15.42 -12.36
C ALA A 81 -4.13 -16.56 -12.91
N VAL A 82 -3.73 -17.11 -14.05
CA VAL A 82 -4.49 -18.14 -14.79
C VAL A 82 -3.54 -19.24 -15.24
N GLY A 83 -3.77 -20.45 -14.75
CA GLY A 83 -3.07 -21.65 -15.17
C GLY A 83 -3.80 -22.40 -16.30
N SER A 84 -3.10 -23.35 -16.90
CA SER A 84 -3.66 -24.31 -17.88
C SER A 84 -4.25 -23.68 -19.15
N ILE A 85 -3.70 -22.52 -19.59
CA ILE A 85 -4.02 -21.93 -20.89
C ILE A 85 -2.77 -21.84 -21.77
N SER A 86 -2.96 -21.94 -23.08
CA SER A 86 -1.88 -21.82 -24.07
C SER A 86 -1.44 -20.36 -24.27
N LYS A 87 -0.21 -20.15 -24.79
CA LYS A 87 0.28 -18.80 -25.17
C LYS A 87 -0.67 -18.12 -26.17
N LYS A 88 -1.19 -18.87 -27.14
CA LYS A 88 -2.13 -18.36 -28.14
C LYS A 88 -3.41 -17.83 -27.50
N GLU A 89 -3.97 -18.59 -26.56
CA GLU A 89 -5.19 -18.21 -25.83
C GLU A 89 -4.96 -17.01 -24.91
N ALA A 90 -3.85 -17.00 -24.13
CA ALA A 90 -3.51 -15.85 -23.28
C ALA A 90 -3.34 -14.56 -24.09
N LEU A 91 -2.65 -14.61 -25.24
CA LEU A 91 -2.50 -13.47 -26.14
C LEU A 91 -3.83 -13.05 -26.77
N SER A 92 -4.70 -14.01 -27.14
CA SER A 92 -6.04 -13.73 -27.64
C SER A 92 -6.88 -12.97 -26.62
N LEU A 93 -6.83 -13.39 -25.34
CA LEU A 93 -7.50 -12.67 -24.25
C LEU A 93 -6.90 -11.27 -24.05
N GLY A 94 -5.58 -11.14 -24.03
CA GLY A 94 -4.92 -9.83 -23.95
C GLY A 94 -5.38 -8.88 -25.05
N LYS A 95 -5.39 -9.33 -26.29
CA LYS A 95 -5.89 -8.53 -27.45
C LYS A 95 -7.37 -8.18 -27.33
N LYS A 96 -8.21 -9.15 -26.94
CA LYS A 96 -9.66 -8.97 -26.76
C LYS A 96 -9.97 -7.87 -25.73
N TYR A 97 -9.19 -7.80 -24.65
CA TYR A 97 -9.34 -6.80 -23.60
C TYR A 97 -8.42 -5.57 -23.78
N HIS A 98 -7.88 -5.39 -24.98
CA HIS A 98 -7.10 -4.20 -25.38
C HIS A 98 -5.89 -3.96 -24.48
N GLN A 99 -5.20 -5.03 -24.07
CA GLN A 99 -3.99 -4.94 -23.28
C GLN A 99 -2.76 -4.77 -24.16
N ASN A 100 -1.85 -3.88 -23.78
CA ASN A 100 -0.56 -3.72 -24.46
C ASN A 100 0.34 -4.95 -24.27
N ALA A 101 0.32 -5.52 -23.07
CA ALA A 101 1.11 -6.69 -22.71
C ALA A 101 0.42 -7.52 -21.61
N ILE A 102 0.86 -8.76 -21.47
CA ILE A 102 0.47 -9.71 -20.43
C ILE A 102 1.73 -10.28 -19.78
N PHE A 103 1.61 -10.84 -18.57
CA PHE A 103 2.73 -11.52 -17.93
C PHE A 103 2.63 -13.02 -18.06
N LEU A 104 3.79 -13.67 -18.20
CA LEU A 104 3.98 -15.10 -18.06
C LEU A 104 4.89 -15.37 -16.85
N VAL A 105 4.49 -16.33 -16.02
CA VAL A 105 5.36 -16.91 -15.00
C VAL A 105 5.61 -18.37 -15.36
N GLU A 106 6.88 -18.74 -15.45
CA GLU A 106 7.29 -20.12 -15.68
C GLU A 106 8.50 -20.45 -14.78
N LYS A 107 8.35 -21.43 -13.89
CA LYS A 107 9.39 -21.83 -12.92
C LYS A 107 9.97 -20.63 -12.14
N ASN A 108 9.13 -19.74 -11.62
CA ASN A 108 9.48 -18.48 -10.95
C ASN A 108 10.00 -17.36 -11.88
N GLN A 109 10.40 -17.61 -13.12
CA GLN A 109 10.78 -16.56 -14.06
C GLN A 109 9.55 -15.78 -14.48
N LEU A 110 9.55 -14.47 -14.22
CA LEU A 110 8.54 -13.53 -14.70
C LEU A 110 9.00 -12.94 -16.03
N SER A 111 8.13 -13.02 -17.02
CA SER A 111 8.30 -12.40 -18.34
C SER A 111 7.11 -11.51 -18.66
N VAL A 112 7.32 -10.45 -19.44
CA VAL A 112 6.26 -9.64 -20.04
C VAL A 112 6.22 -9.93 -21.53
N ILE A 113 5.00 -10.06 -22.09
CA ILE A 113 4.80 -10.42 -23.50
C ILE A 113 3.89 -9.38 -24.14
N SER A 114 4.38 -8.74 -25.19
CA SER A 114 3.59 -7.81 -26.01
C SER A 114 2.41 -8.52 -26.64
N CYS A 115 1.20 -8.02 -26.42
CA CYS A 115 0.01 -8.58 -27.08
C CYS A 115 -0.01 -8.36 -28.59
N GLU A 116 0.64 -7.30 -29.08
CA GLU A 116 0.72 -7.00 -30.50
C GLU A 116 1.71 -7.90 -31.23
N SER A 117 2.98 -7.86 -30.81
CA SER A 117 4.10 -8.54 -31.51
C SER A 117 4.38 -9.96 -31.01
N GLY A 118 3.89 -10.34 -29.82
CA GLY A 118 4.25 -11.60 -29.16
C GLY A 118 5.69 -11.65 -28.64
N LYS A 119 6.44 -10.52 -28.72
CA LYS A 119 7.80 -10.40 -28.19
C LYS A 119 7.76 -10.58 -26.68
N GLU A 120 8.64 -11.42 -26.17
CA GLU A 120 8.78 -11.76 -24.75
C GLU A 120 10.07 -11.16 -24.20
N GLU A 121 9.98 -10.57 -23.02
CA GLU A 121 11.15 -10.05 -22.29
C GLU A 121 11.08 -10.49 -20.82
N LYS A 122 12.20 -10.99 -20.30
CA LYS A 122 12.33 -11.38 -18.89
C LYS A 122 12.46 -10.14 -18.02
N VAL A 123 11.69 -10.08 -16.92
CA VAL A 123 11.67 -8.91 -16.03
C VAL A 123 12.07 -9.23 -14.57
N GLY A 124 12.38 -10.48 -14.27
CA GLY A 124 12.90 -10.91 -12.96
C GLY A 124 12.19 -12.13 -12.39
N ASP A 125 12.28 -12.32 -11.09
CA ASP A 125 11.69 -13.45 -10.37
C ASP A 125 10.30 -13.06 -9.81
N PHE A 126 9.31 -13.93 -10.04
CA PHE A 126 7.93 -13.67 -9.63
C PHE A 126 7.80 -13.57 -8.10
N TYR A 127 8.45 -14.45 -7.32
CA TYR A 127 8.34 -14.43 -5.87
C TYR A 127 8.92 -13.17 -5.25
N GLU A 128 9.93 -12.56 -5.86
CA GLU A 128 10.47 -11.26 -5.43
C GLU A 128 9.50 -10.10 -5.70
N ARG A 129 8.53 -10.32 -6.57
CA ARG A 129 7.49 -9.35 -6.94
C ARG A 129 6.20 -9.51 -6.13
N LEU A 130 6.11 -10.51 -5.26
CA LEU A 130 4.96 -10.63 -4.36
C LEU A 130 5.00 -9.58 -3.25
N ARG A 131 3.84 -9.02 -2.96
CA ARG A 131 3.62 -8.08 -1.85
C ARG A 131 2.37 -8.48 -1.09
N VAL A 132 2.25 -8.01 0.14
CA VAL A 132 1.04 -8.14 0.95
C VAL A 132 0.37 -6.78 1.11
N THR A 133 -0.94 -6.75 1.34
CA THR A 133 -1.68 -5.48 1.51
C THR A 133 -1.14 -4.64 2.68
N ALA A 134 -0.54 -5.30 3.69
CA ALA A 134 0.09 -4.63 4.83
C ALA A 134 1.29 -3.76 4.44
N ASP A 135 1.96 -4.04 3.31
CA ASP A 135 3.11 -3.26 2.82
C ASP A 135 2.70 -1.92 2.19
N ARG A 136 1.39 -1.69 1.99
CA ARG A 136 0.91 -0.46 1.35
C ARG A 136 1.29 0.77 2.17
N PRO A 137 2.00 1.74 1.58
CA PRO A 137 2.29 3.01 2.25
C PRO A 137 1.00 3.85 2.32
N ALA A 138 0.31 3.75 3.43
CA ALA A 138 -0.97 4.44 3.64
C ALA A 138 -0.99 5.24 4.95
N PHE A 139 0.04 5.09 5.79
CA PHE A 139 0.10 5.70 7.11
C PHE A 139 0.98 6.94 7.13
N ARG A 140 0.54 7.91 7.90
CA ARG A 140 1.23 9.19 8.16
C ARG A 140 1.56 9.29 9.64
N ILE A 141 2.75 9.79 9.95
CA ILE A 141 3.05 10.25 11.30
C ILE A 141 2.45 11.66 11.45
N TYR A 142 1.96 11.98 12.63
CA TYR A 142 1.51 13.31 12.95
C TYR A 142 1.95 13.72 14.36
N VAL A 143 2.19 15.02 14.54
CA VAL A 143 2.57 15.61 15.81
C VAL A 143 1.56 16.68 16.15
N ILE A 144 1.03 16.63 17.40
CA ILE A 144 0.11 17.63 17.94
C ILE A 144 0.84 18.37 19.04
N ARG A 145 0.79 19.69 18.99
CA ARG A 145 1.20 20.57 20.09
C ARG A 145 0.21 20.41 21.24
N LEU A 146 0.72 20.18 22.44
CA LEU A 146 -0.06 20.15 23.67
C LEU A 146 0.17 21.44 24.47
N SER A 147 -0.85 21.87 25.21
CA SER A 147 -0.71 22.92 26.24
C SER A 147 0.27 22.48 27.31
N SER A 148 1.05 23.41 27.87
CA SER A 148 1.96 23.14 29.00
C SER A 148 1.22 22.65 30.25
N GLU A 149 -0.10 22.90 30.36
CA GLU A 149 -0.93 22.34 31.41
C GLU A 149 -0.90 20.80 31.50
N VAL A 150 -0.54 20.13 30.41
CA VAL A 150 -0.35 18.66 30.40
C VAL A 150 0.74 18.22 31.37
N LEU A 151 1.70 19.08 31.71
CA LEU A 151 2.75 18.82 32.70
C LEU A 151 2.19 18.64 34.13
N LYS A 152 0.95 19.07 34.41
CA LYS A 152 0.26 18.78 35.69
C LYS A 152 -0.13 17.32 35.82
N VAL A 153 -0.16 16.56 34.70
CA VAL A 153 -0.51 15.12 34.68
C VAL A 153 0.71 14.27 35.05
N LYS A 154 0.64 13.57 36.18
CA LYS A 154 1.75 12.77 36.68
C LYS A 154 2.31 11.79 35.63
N ARG A 155 1.46 10.96 35.02
CA ARG A 155 1.88 9.98 33.99
C ARG A 155 2.60 10.61 32.78
N PHE A 156 2.27 11.86 32.43
CA PHE A 156 2.93 12.58 31.35
C PHE A 156 4.35 13.02 31.78
N ARG A 157 4.53 13.49 33.01
CA ARG A 157 5.86 13.82 33.57
C ARG A 157 6.72 12.58 33.69
N ASP A 158 6.18 11.50 34.24
CA ASP A 158 6.91 10.25 34.44
C ASP A 158 7.44 9.67 33.11
N ALA A 159 6.72 9.87 32.00
CA ALA A 159 7.15 9.50 30.66
C ALA A 159 8.23 10.44 30.05
N ASN A 160 8.56 11.55 30.72
CA ASN A 160 9.47 12.58 30.19
C ASN A 160 10.46 13.05 31.27
N PRO A 161 11.27 12.17 31.86
CA PRO A 161 12.17 12.52 32.98
C PRO A 161 13.23 13.55 32.55
N ASN A 162 13.62 13.58 31.29
CA ASN A 162 14.63 14.48 30.72
C ASN A 162 14.03 15.72 30.05
N TYR A 163 12.79 16.07 30.39
CA TYR A 163 12.17 17.29 29.87
C TYR A 163 12.90 18.55 30.30
N ILE A 164 13.21 19.40 29.34
CA ILE A 164 13.80 20.72 29.63
C ILE A 164 12.67 21.74 29.84
N PRO A 165 12.55 22.35 31.04
CA PRO A 165 11.53 23.34 31.33
C PRO A 165 11.46 24.45 30.29
N GLY A 166 10.25 24.85 29.92
CA GLY A 166 9.99 25.88 28.90
C GLY A 166 9.92 25.33 27.48
N LYS A 167 10.40 24.13 27.20
CA LYS A 167 10.23 23.53 25.87
C LYS A 167 8.79 23.07 25.61
N PRO A 168 8.41 22.99 24.34
CA PRO A 168 7.10 22.49 23.92
C PRO A 168 6.76 21.07 24.39
N CYS A 169 5.45 20.84 24.65
CA CYS A 169 4.88 19.53 24.86
C CYS A 169 4.20 19.04 23.59
N TYR A 170 4.38 17.75 23.25
CA TYR A 170 3.85 17.15 22.03
C TYR A 170 3.14 15.82 22.28
N TYR A 171 2.25 15.48 21.37
CA TYR A 171 1.79 14.12 21.14
C TYR A 171 2.27 13.66 19.76
N VAL A 172 2.81 12.46 19.67
CA VAL A 172 3.16 11.80 18.42
C VAL A 172 2.21 10.63 18.20
N GLY A 173 1.73 10.47 16.98
CA GLY A 173 0.86 9.38 16.60
C GLY A 173 0.95 9.06 15.12
N MET A 174 0.37 7.92 14.72
CA MET A 174 0.24 7.53 13.33
C MET A 174 -1.23 7.42 12.92
N THR A 175 -1.52 7.55 11.61
CA THR A 175 -2.88 7.44 11.07
C THR A 175 -2.88 7.04 9.60
N GLY A 176 -3.85 6.19 9.21
CA GLY A 176 -4.19 5.94 7.80
C GLY A 176 -5.10 7.03 7.18
N ARG A 177 -5.48 8.04 7.96
CA ARG A 177 -6.26 9.21 7.51
C ARG A 177 -5.33 10.41 7.32
N THR A 178 -5.89 11.56 6.94
CA THR A 178 -5.11 12.80 7.01
C THR A 178 -4.84 13.17 8.48
N PRO A 179 -3.69 13.78 8.81
CA PRO A 179 -3.42 14.29 10.16
C PRO A 179 -4.50 15.24 10.68
N LYS A 180 -5.11 16.03 9.80
CA LYS A 180 -6.20 16.98 10.14
C LYS A 180 -7.44 16.22 10.62
N GLU A 181 -7.95 15.28 9.82
CA GLU A 181 -9.11 14.45 10.21
C GLU A 181 -8.85 13.69 11.51
N ARG A 182 -7.63 13.16 11.68
CA ARG A 182 -7.28 12.44 12.91
C ARG A 182 -7.25 13.35 14.13
N PHE A 183 -6.77 14.56 13.99
CA PHE A 183 -6.79 15.55 15.07
C PHE A 183 -8.23 15.96 15.44
N GLU A 184 -9.09 16.21 14.45
CA GLU A 184 -10.51 16.47 14.66
C GLU A 184 -11.21 15.31 15.41
N GLN A 185 -10.91 14.05 15.04
CA GLN A 185 -11.40 12.88 15.76
C GLN A 185 -10.93 12.83 17.22
N HIS A 186 -9.69 13.23 17.51
CA HIS A 186 -9.20 13.33 18.87
C HIS A 186 -10.00 14.34 19.69
N LEU A 187 -10.25 15.52 19.13
CA LEU A 187 -11.03 16.57 19.80
C LEU A 187 -12.48 16.14 20.03
N ALA A 188 -13.08 15.47 19.05
CA ALA A 188 -14.42 14.91 19.14
C ALA A 188 -14.54 13.71 20.10
N GLY A 189 -13.40 13.13 20.55
CA GLY A 189 -13.38 11.99 21.47
C GLY A 189 -13.45 10.61 20.81
N TYR A 190 -13.48 10.51 19.46
CA TYR A 190 -13.53 9.23 18.77
C TYR A 190 -12.16 8.53 18.77
N LYS A 191 -12.07 7.35 19.43
CA LYS A 191 -10.81 6.59 19.62
C LYS A 191 -9.65 7.52 20.01
N SER A 192 -9.91 8.47 20.89
CA SER A 192 -9.01 9.57 21.18
C SER A 192 -8.01 9.24 22.31
N CYS A 193 -6.84 9.89 22.25
CA CYS A 193 -5.98 10.02 23.41
C CYS A 193 -6.55 11.08 24.35
N SER A 194 -6.80 10.75 25.61
CA SER A 194 -7.36 11.68 26.61
C SER A 194 -6.52 12.94 26.80
N LEU A 195 -5.19 12.83 26.67
CA LEU A 195 -4.30 13.97 26.76
C LEU A 195 -4.46 14.91 25.55
N VAL A 196 -4.65 14.36 24.34
CA VAL A 196 -4.89 15.17 23.15
C VAL A 196 -6.26 15.83 23.20
N LYS A 197 -7.29 15.09 23.63
CA LYS A 197 -8.64 15.65 23.79
C LYS A 197 -8.66 16.84 24.75
N LYS A 198 -7.91 16.76 25.85
CA LYS A 198 -7.92 17.80 26.89
C LYS A 198 -6.92 18.93 26.65
N TYR A 199 -5.76 18.63 26.09
CA TYR A 199 -4.62 19.55 26.01
C TYR A 199 -4.14 19.83 24.57
N GLY A 200 -4.73 19.21 23.54
CA GLY A 200 -4.34 19.39 22.14
C GLY A 200 -4.67 20.81 21.64
N GLN A 201 -3.69 21.44 21.00
CA GLN A 201 -3.82 22.81 20.49
C GLN A 201 -3.89 22.86 18.96
N HIS A 202 -2.89 22.31 18.29
CA HIS A 202 -2.78 22.30 16.82
C HIS A 202 -1.78 21.28 16.32
N LEU A 203 -1.82 21.00 15.02
CA LEU A 203 -0.82 20.16 14.35
C LEU A 203 0.52 20.88 14.22
N ALA A 204 1.61 20.26 14.67
CA ALA A 204 2.96 20.78 14.61
C ALA A 204 3.64 20.36 13.28
N LYS A 205 3.18 20.87 12.14
CA LYS A 205 3.61 20.45 10.78
C LYS A 205 5.12 20.49 10.57
N LYS A 206 5.82 21.51 11.05
CA LYS A 206 7.29 21.67 10.95
C LYS A 206 8.08 20.53 11.61
N LYS A 207 7.44 19.69 12.43
CA LYS A 207 8.08 18.53 13.07
C LYS A 207 7.98 17.26 12.24
N LEU A 208 7.39 17.33 11.04
CA LEU A 208 7.10 16.20 10.16
C LEU A 208 7.72 16.33 8.77
N GLU A 209 8.54 17.36 8.56
CA GLU A 209 9.19 17.58 7.26
C GLU A 209 10.06 16.37 6.90
N GLY A 210 9.87 15.87 5.67
CA GLY A 210 10.65 14.75 5.12
C GLY A 210 10.15 13.35 5.51
N ILE A 211 9.06 13.17 6.28
CA ILE A 211 8.52 11.85 6.56
C ILE A 211 7.53 11.45 5.45
N PRO A 212 7.85 10.41 4.63
CA PRO A 212 6.97 9.95 3.56
C PRO A 212 5.75 9.18 4.10
N LEU A 213 4.88 8.73 3.20
CA LEU A 213 3.90 7.70 3.53
C LEU A 213 4.62 6.38 3.86
N LEU A 214 4.14 5.68 4.88
CA LEU A 214 4.75 4.47 5.41
C LEU A 214 3.75 3.30 5.35
N CYS A 215 4.23 2.07 5.23
CA CYS A 215 3.42 0.90 5.54
C CYS A 215 3.12 0.85 7.05
N HIS A 216 2.17 0.02 7.48
CA HIS A 216 1.77 -0.02 8.90
C HIS A 216 2.94 -0.34 9.83
N ALA A 217 3.75 -1.35 9.50
CA ALA A 217 4.88 -1.78 10.34
C ALA A 217 5.95 -0.69 10.48
N ASP A 218 6.26 0.00 9.38
CA ASP A 218 7.20 1.13 9.39
C ASP A 218 6.63 2.33 10.15
N ALA A 219 5.33 2.58 10.04
CA ALA A 219 4.68 3.67 10.76
C ALA A 219 4.72 3.45 12.27
N VAL A 220 4.53 2.21 12.74
CA VAL A 220 4.68 1.86 14.16
C VAL A 220 6.11 2.16 14.65
N ARG A 221 7.12 1.70 13.91
CA ARG A 221 8.54 1.96 14.26
C ARG A 221 8.86 3.44 14.23
N MET A 222 8.40 4.15 13.20
CA MET A 222 8.64 5.58 13.02
C MET A 222 7.97 6.43 14.10
N GLU A 223 6.76 6.07 14.54
CA GLU A 223 6.04 6.74 15.63
C GLU A 223 6.87 6.74 16.90
N VAL A 224 7.40 5.57 17.29
CA VAL A 224 8.23 5.40 18.48
C VAL A 224 9.54 6.19 18.32
N SER A 225 10.29 5.94 17.25
CA SER A 225 11.58 6.59 16.98
C SER A 225 11.45 8.11 16.91
N HIS A 226 10.39 8.62 16.28
CA HIS A 226 10.18 10.07 16.20
C HIS A 226 9.89 10.69 17.57
N ALA A 227 9.11 10.00 18.42
CA ALA A 227 8.85 10.45 19.78
C ALA A 227 10.14 10.47 20.63
N GLU A 228 10.98 9.44 20.51
CA GLU A 228 12.28 9.35 21.20
C GLU A 228 13.25 10.46 20.75
N ASN A 229 13.32 10.72 19.45
CA ASN A 229 14.14 11.80 18.89
C ASN A 229 13.70 13.19 19.41
N LEU A 230 12.42 13.39 19.61
CA LEU A 230 11.92 14.63 20.22
C LEU A 230 12.26 14.69 21.71
N ARG A 231 12.14 13.59 22.46
CA ARG A 231 12.53 13.50 23.88
C ARG A 231 14.02 13.77 24.05
N ALA A 232 14.86 13.18 23.21
CA ALA A 232 16.33 13.42 23.23
C ALA A 232 16.71 14.89 23.01
N LYS A 233 15.84 15.65 22.32
CA LYS A 233 15.98 17.11 22.17
C LYS A 233 15.40 17.89 23.36
N GLY A 234 14.97 17.22 24.43
CA GLY A 234 14.42 17.82 25.65
C GLY A 234 12.95 18.26 25.57
N PHE A 235 12.21 17.88 24.52
CA PHE A 235 10.75 18.11 24.49
C PHE A 235 10.04 17.08 25.37
N ALA A 236 8.90 17.46 25.96
CA ALA A 236 8.01 16.50 26.59
C ALA A 236 7.07 15.88 25.56
N VAL A 237 7.06 14.56 25.44
CA VAL A 237 6.33 13.87 24.38
C VAL A 237 5.50 12.73 24.94
N TRP A 238 4.24 12.66 24.54
CA TRP A 238 3.37 11.51 24.74
C TRP A 238 3.25 10.72 23.42
N GLN A 239 3.45 9.43 23.51
CA GLN A 239 3.25 8.45 22.45
C GLN A 239 2.65 7.21 23.11
N LYS A 240 1.74 6.52 22.46
CA LYS A 240 1.01 5.37 23.01
C LYS A 240 1.43 4.09 22.33
#